data_6fa566a824d3001c346b8b472ff3893a
#
_entry.id   6fa566a824d3001c346b8b472ff3893a
#
_cell.length_a   1.000
_cell.length_b   1.000
_cell.length_c   1.000
_cell.angle_alpha   90.00
_cell.angle_beta   90.00
_cell.angle_gamma   90.00
#
_symmetry.space_group_name_H-M   'P 1'
#
loop_
_entity.id
_entity.type
_entity.pdbx_description
1 polymer ?
#
loop_
_entity_poly.entity_id
_entity_poly.type
_entity_poly.pdbx_seq_one_letter_code
_entity_poly.pdbx_strand_id
1 'polypeptide(L)'
;DPVTFEGTHYRITAMDGLPKPIQQPGPPILIGGGLKRMLTLAGRHADIVGINPTIPNGAVDADAARSGLAAVTDQKLEWVKAGAGDRYGDLEINLLNYACIVTDDREQVAQDFAPLFGIAPEDLLEFPHALVGSVEQICESIEANRERFDASYIVMQRDAMEAMAPVVARLTGT
;
A
#
# COMPACT_ATOMS: atom_id res chain seq x y z
N ASP A 1 17.05 -17.77 21.06
CA ASP A 1 18.07 -18.80 20.76
C ASP A 1 18.64 -18.56 19.37
N PRO A 2 19.93 -18.92 19.14
CA PRO A 2 20.54 -18.84 17.82
C PRO A 2 19.77 -19.69 16.79
N VAL A 3 19.62 -19.15 15.56
CA VAL A 3 18.91 -19.81 14.47
C VAL A 3 19.85 -20.67 13.67
N THR A 4 19.49 -21.94 13.49
CA THR A 4 20.14 -22.85 12.56
C THR A 4 19.11 -23.30 11.53
N PHE A 5 19.42 -23.14 10.25
CA PHE A 5 18.57 -23.53 9.12
C PHE A 5 19.41 -24.12 8.00
N GLU A 6 18.95 -25.22 7.43
CA GLU A 6 19.56 -25.82 6.25
C GLU A 6 18.48 -26.05 5.20
N GLY A 7 18.59 -25.37 4.08
CA GLY A 7 17.68 -25.46 2.96
C GLY A 7 18.43 -25.54 1.62
N THR A 8 17.66 -25.67 0.53
CA THR A 8 18.24 -25.80 -0.82
C THR A 8 19.11 -24.61 -1.24
N HIS A 9 18.75 -23.41 -0.81
CA HIS A 9 19.38 -22.16 -1.27
C HIS A 9 20.14 -21.42 -0.17
N TYR A 10 19.84 -21.69 1.11
CA TYR A 10 20.45 -21.01 2.25
C TYR A 10 20.84 -21.99 3.34
N ARG A 11 22.00 -21.71 3.94
CA ARG A 11 22.47 -22.39 5.15
C ARG A 11 22.80 -21.33 6.19
N ILE A 12 22.22 -21.44 7.37
CA ILE A 12 22.46 -20.57 8.52
C ILE A 12 22.93 -21.47 9.67
N THR A 13 24.03 -21.15 10.30
CA THR A 13 24.60 -21.95 11.40
C THR A 13 24.73 -21.08 12.64
N ALA A 14 23.96 -21.38 13.68
CA ALA A 14 24.00 -20.75 15.00
C ALA A 14 24.03 -19.20 14.94
N MET A 15 23.24 -18.61 14.04
CA MET A 15 23.17 -17.15 13.89
C MET A 15 22.36 -16.56 15.05
N ASP A 16 22.96 -15.71 15.84
CA ASP A 16 22.31 -14.94 16.88
C ASP A 16 21.99 -13.53 16.36
N GLY A 17 20.72 -13.29 16.01
CA GLY A 17 20.24 -11.99 15.54
C GLY A 17 20.19 -11.00 16.69
N LEU A 18 21.03 -9.98 16.69
CA LEU A 18 21.09 -8.93 17.70
C LEU A 18 20.97 -7.54 17.05
N PRO A 19 20.33 -6.56 17.71
CA PRO A 19 19.63 -6.66 19.01
C PRO A 19 18.33 -7.46 18.89
N LYS A 20 17.91 -8.10 19.97
CA LYS A 20 16.60 -8.75 20.05
C LYS A 20 15.49 -7.70 20.10
N PRO A 21 14.33 -7.94 19.46
CA PRO A 21 13.19 -7.03 19.58
C PRO A 21 12.63 -7.02 20.99
N ILE A 22 12.12 -5.85 21.40
CA ILE A 22 11.38 -5.72 22.68
C ILE A 22 10.00 -6.34 22.55
N GLN A 23 9.39 -6.20 21.36
CA GLN A 23 8.07 -6.78 21.06
C GLN A 23 8.12 -8.31 21.06
N GLN A 24 7.06 -8.93 21.57
CA GLN A 24 6.93 -10.39 21.62
C GLN A 24 5.67 -10.83 20.85
N PRO A 25 5.75 -11.84 19.99
CA PRO A 25 6.92 -12.67 19.67
C PRO A 25 7.96 -11.97 18.77
N GLY A 26 7.65 -10.82 18.22
CA GLY A 26 8.49 -9.97 17.37
C GLY A 26 7.71 -8.76 16.85
N PRO A 27 8.33 -7.87 16.09
CA PRO A 27 7.63 -6.77 15.42
C PRO A 27 6.70 -7.31 14.34
N PRO A 28 5.61 -6.57 13.99
CA PRO A 28 4.75 -6.93 12.87
C PRO A 28 5.54 -7.05 11.56
N ILE A 29 5.20 -8.04 10.74
CA ILE A 29 5.83 -8.29 9.46
C ILE A 29 4.99 -7.65 8.37
N LEU A 30 5.56 -6.65 7.66
CA LEU A 30 4.95 -6.09 6.47
C LEU A 30 5.51 -6.76 5.21
N ILE A 31 4.62 -7.25 4.34
CA ILE A 31 4.98 -7.77 3.01
C ILE A 31 4.20 -6.99 1.96
N GLY A 32 4.92 -6.30 1.08
CA GLY A 32 4.34 -5.56 -0.04
C GLY A 32 4.52 -6.27 -1.38
N GLY A 33 3.58 -6.05 -2.29
CA GLY A 33 3.66 -6.59 -3.64
C GLY A 33 2.53 -6.16 -4.56
N GLY A 34 2.69 -6.44 -5.86
CA GLY A 34 1.71 -6.14 -6.90
C GLY A 34 1.23 -7.37 -7.67
N LEU A 35 1.83 -8.54 -7.46
CA LEU A 35 1.52 -9.76 -8.21
C LEU A 35 0.84 -10.82 -7.33
N LYS A 36 0.00 -11.64 -7.94
CA LYS A 36 -0.80 -12.69 -7.28
C LYS A 36 0.02 -13.54 -6.32
N ARG A 37 1.17 -14.07 -6.78
CA ARG A 37 2.01 -14.95 -5.95
C ARG A 37 2.48 -14.28 -4.67
N MET A 38 2.92 -13.02 -4.76
CA MET A 38 3.43 -12.25 -3.61
C MET A 38 2.29 -11.88 -2.66
N LEU A 39 1.17 -11.39 -3.20
CA LEU A 39 0.02 -10.98 -2.38
C LEU A 39 -0.65 -12.19 -1.69
N THR A 40 -0.74 -13.34 -2.36
CA THR A 40 -1.22 -14.58 -1.72
C THR A 40 -0.26 -15.05 -0.61
N LEU A 41 1.07 -14.91 -0.81
CA LEU A 41 2.05 -15.20 0.24
C LEU A 41 1.92 -14.22 1.41
N ALA A 42 1.79 -12.92 1.12
CA ALA A 42 1.58 -11.89 2.13
C ALA A 42 0.35 -12.17 2.98
N GLY A 43 -0.80 -12.48 2.35
CA GLY A 43 -2.01 -12.87 3.06
C GLY A 43 -1.81 -14.02 4.04
N ARG A 44 -0.94 -14.99 3.71
CA ARG A 44 -0.66 -16.15 4.58
C ARG A 44 0.22 -15.83 5.79
N HIS A 45 1.17 -14.93 5.64
CA HIS A 45 2.31 -14.83 6.57
C HIS A 45 2.56 -13.44 7.16
N ALA A 46 2.04 -12.37 6.52
CA ALA A 46 2.24 -11.02 7.00
C ALA A 46 1.20 -10.63 8.08
N ASP A 47 1.55 -9.64 8.88
CA ASP A 47 0.62 -8.92 9.74
C ASP A 47 0.07 -7.68 9.00
N ILE A 48 0.91 -7.09 8.13
CA ILE A 48 0.55 -5.93 7.32
C ILE A 48 0.80 -6.27 5.84
N VAL A 49 -0.21 -6.07 4.99
CA VAL A 49 -0.09 -6.34 3.55
C VAL A 49 -0.11 -5.04 2.76
N GLY A 50 1.02 -4.71 2.11
CA GLY A 50 1.12 -3.58 1.19
C GLY A 50 0.65 -3.96 -0.22
N ILE A 51 -0.50 -3.45 -0.65
CA ILE A 51 -0.95 -3.62 -2.04
C ILE A 51 -0.33 -2.51 -2.88
N ASN A 52 0.44 -2.88 -3.91
CA ASN A 52 1.16 -1.94 -4.77
C ASN A 52 0.84 -2.15 -6.25
N PRO A 53 1.04 -1.14 -7.10
CA PRO A 53 1.18 -1.34 -8.55
C PRO A 53 2.26 -2.37 -8.86
N THR A 54 2.15 -3.02 -10.00
CA THR A 54 3.16 -3.96 -10.50
C THR A 54 4.25 -3.18 -11.22
N ILE A 55 5.47 -3.17 -10.68
CA ILE A 55 6.61 -2.38 -11.19
C ILE A 55 7.75 -3.33 -11.57
N PRO A 56 7.69 -4.00 -12.73
CA PRO A 56 8.64 -5.05 -13.08
C PRO A 56 10.06 -4.53 -13.32
N ASN A 57 10.20 -3.29 -13.78
CA ASN A 57 11.48 -2.69 -14.18
C ASN A 57 11.97 -1.60 -13.22
N GLY A 58 11.35 -1.45 -12.04
CA GLY A 58 11.71 -0.43 -11.06
C GLY A 58 11.27 1.01 -11.42
N ALA A 59 10.56 1.19 -12.55
CA ALA A 59 10.03 2.48 -12.99
C ALA A 59 8.49 2.47 -12.97
N VAL A 60 7.90 3.57 -12.53
CA VAL A 60 6.45 3.77 -12.59
C VAL A 60 6.13 4.29 -13.99
N ASP A 61 5.86 3.38 -14.91
CA ASP A 61 5.42 3.65 -16.28
C ASP A 61 3.90 3.50 -16.42
N ALA A 62 3.38 3.63 -17.66
CA ALA A 62 1.95 3.51 -17.93
C ALA A 62 1.39 2.11 -17.58
N ASP A 63 2.19 1.05 -17.70
CA ASP A 63 1.75 -0.31 -17.33
C ASP A 63 1.67 -0.44 -15.81
N ALA A 64 2.63 0.12 -15.09
CA ALA A 64 2.59 0.19 -13.63
C ALA A 64 1.35 0.98 -13.16
N ALA A 65 1.08 2.16 -13.75
CA ALA A 65 -0.10 2.95 -13.42
C ALA A 65 -1.39 2.16 -13.66
N ARG A 66 -1.58 1.58 -14.85
CA ARG A 66 -2.76 0.74 -15.15
C ARG A 66 -2.92 -0.42 -14.18
N SER A 67 -1.82 -1.00 -13.72
CA SER A 67 -1.86 -2.09 -12.73
C SER A 67 -2.25 -1.66 -11.33
N GLY A 68 -2.27 -0.36 -11.05
CA GLY A 68 -2.69 0.25 -9.77
C GLY A 68 -4.10 0.81 -9.79
N LEU A 69 -4.83 0.75 -10.91
CA LEU A 69 -6.21 1.23 -10.99
C LEU A 69 -7.11 0.56 -9.95
N ALA A 70 -8.15 1.25 -9.53
CA ALA A 70 -9.07 0.81 -8.51
C ALA A 70 -9.62 -0.60 -8.74
N ALA A 71 -10.10 -0.90 -9.97
CA ALA A 71 -10.61 -2.23 -10.33
C ALA A 71 -9.53 -3.33 -10.28
N VAL A 72 -8.26 -2.99 -10.58
CA VAL A 72 -7.15 -3.94 -10.46
C VAL A 72 -6.76 -4.14 -9.00
N THR A 73 -6.86 -3.08 -8.18
CA THR A 73 -6.63 -3.16 -6.73
C THR A 73 -7.69 -4.02 -6.04
N ASP A 74 -8.96 -3.98 -6.46
CA ASP A 74 -9.99 -4.93 -6.01
C ASP A 74 -9.56 -6.38 -6.25
N GLN A 75 -9.08 -6.68 -7.48
CA GLN A 75 -8.58 -8.02 -7.81
C GLN A 75 -7.38 -8.43 -6.96
N LYS A 76 -6.49 -7.50 -6.65
CA LYS A 76 -5.32 -7.76 -5.78
C LYS A 76 -5.74 -8.07 -4.35
N LEU A 77 -6.75 -7.36 -3.84
CA LEU A 77 -7.32 -7.62 -2.52
C LEU A 77 -7.87 -9.04 -2.44
N GLU A 78 -8.55 -9.52 -3.50
CA GLU A 78 -9.02 -10.90 -3.55
C GLU A 78 -7.88 -11.95 -3.48
N TRP A 79 -6.70 -11.64 -4.03
CA TRP A 79 -5.54 -12.52 -3.88
C TRP A 79 -5.00 -12.55 -2.44
N VAL A 80 -5.07 -11.40 -1.73
CA VAL A 80 -4.73 -11.33 -0.30
C VAL A 80 -5.72 -12.17 0.51
N LYS A 81 -7.04 -11.95 0.29
CA LYS A 81 -8.12 -12.71 0.96
C LYS A 81 -7.98 -14.22 0.75
N ALA A 82 -7.74 -14.64 -0.49
CA ALA A 82 -7.51 -16.05 -0.83
C ALA A 82 -6.27 -16.65 -0.14
N GLY A 83 -5.25 -15.82 0.11
CA GLY A 83 -4.06 -16.22 0.86
C GLY A 83 -4.28 -16.30 2.36
N ALA A 84 -5.01 -15.35 2.91
CA ALA A 84 -5.25 -15.18 4.34
C ALA A 84 -6.27 -16.20 4.90
N GLY A 85 -7.31 -16.53 4.13
CA GLY A 85 -8.39 -17.35 4.64
C GLY A 85 -9.03 -16.71 5.89
N ASP A 86 -9.25 -17.51 6.93
CA ASP A 86 -9.92 -17.07 8.16
C ASP A 86 -9.16 -15.96 8.94
N ARG A 87 -7.85 -15.80 8.68
CA ARG A 87 -7.06 -14.74 9.34
C ARG A 87 -7.16 -13.36 8.67
N TYR A 88 -7.96 -13.22 7.61
CA TYR A 88 -8.05 -11.94 6.88
C TYR A 88 -8.43 -10.75 7.78
N GLY A 89 -9.32 -10.96 8.74
CA GLY A 89 -9.72 -9.94 9.70
C GLY A 89 -8.62 -9.46 10.67
N ASP A 90 -7.50 -10.19 10.74
CA ASP A 90 -6.34 -9.84 11.58
C ASP A 90 -5.29 -9.05 10.80
N LEU A 91 -5.48 -8.87 9.46
CA LEU A 91 -4.53 -8.16 8.62
C LEU A 91 -4.79 -6.67 8.63
N GLU A 92 -3.72 -5.89 8.64
CA GLU A 92 -3.75 -4.49 8.28
C GLU A 92 -3.41 -4.32 6.79
N ILE A 93 -4.27 -3.62 6.03
CA ILE A 93 -4.03 -3.34 4.62
C ILE A 93 -3.40 -1.97 4.46
N ASN A 94 -2.26 -1.95 3.78
CA ASN A 94 -1.47 -0.76 3.52
C ASN A 94 -1.55 -0.34 2.05
N LEU A 95 -1.74 0.96 1.81
CA LEU A 95 -1.60 1.60 0.51
C LEU A 95 -0.47 2.65 0.55
N LEU A 96 0.50 2.52 -0.35
CA LEU A 96 1.53 3.53 -0.58
C LEU A 96 1.02 4.53 -1.61
N ASN A 97 0.98 5.81 -1.25
CA ASN A 97 0.62 6.90 -2.14
C ASN A 97 1.89 7.52 -2.74
N TYR A 98 2.00 7.45 -4.06
CA TYR A 98 3.12 8.01 -4.83
C TYR A 98 3.02 9.50 -5.02
N ALA A 99 1.79 10.05 -4.99
CA ALA A 99 1.51 11.47 -5.06
C ALA A 99 0.46 11.86 -4.02
N CYS A 100 0.71 12.92 -3.26
CA CYS A 100 -0.25 13.56 -2.37
C CYS A 100 -0.20 15.06 -2.65
N ILE A 101 -1.23 15.59 -3.32
CA ILE A 101 -1.28 16.97 -3.80
C ILE A 101 -2.50 17.66 -3.22
N VAL A 102 -2.26 18.56 -2.26
CA VAL A 102 -3.32 19.40 -1.70
C VAL A 102 -3.56 20.58 -2.65
N THR A 103 -4.75 20.69 -3.19
CA THR A 103 -5.16 21.70 -4.19
C THR A 103 -6.65 21.96 -4.14
N ASP A 104 -7.06 23.16 -4.53
CA ASP A 104 -8.48 23.51 -4.71
C ASP A 104 -9.00 23.13 -6.12
N ASP A 105 -8.13 22.74 -7.04
CA ASP A 105 -8.45 22.39 -8.43
C ASP A 105 -7.91 20.99 -8.77
N ARG A 106 -8.56 19.96 -8.21
CA ARG A 106 -8.19 18.55 -8.41
C ARG A 106 -8.39 18.08 -9.84
N GLU A 107 -9.39 18.64 -10.52
CA GLU A 107 -9.72 18.31 -11.91
C GLU A 107 -8.60 18.76 -12.85
N GLN A 108 -8.05 19.98 -12.66
CA GLN A 108 -6.92 20.46 -13.45
C GLN A 108 -5.68 19.60 -13.21
N VAL A 109 -5.38 19.26 -11.95
CA VAL A 109 -4.28 18.36 -11.62
C VAL A 109 -4.46 17.00 -12.31
N ALA A 110 -5.67 16.45 -12.30
CA ALA A 110 -5.94 15.18 -12.96
C ALA A 110 -5.75 15.28 -14.49
N GLN A 111 -6.19 16.36 -15.13
CA GLN A 111 -5.99 16.60 -16.56
C GLN A 111 -4.52 16.73 -16.94
N ASP A 112 -3.72 17.35 -16.10
CA ASP A 112 -2.29 17.59 -16.36
C ASP A 112 -1.43 16.33 -16.12
N PHE A 113 -1.75 15.55 -15.09
CA PHE A 113 -0.91 14.44 -14.65
C PHE A 113 -1.32 13.07 -15.20
N ALA A 114 -2.61 12.78 -15.33
CA ALA A 114 -3.08 11.47 -15.79
C ALA A 114 -2.49 11.05 -17.16
N PRO A 115 -2.38 11.95 -18.17
CA PRO A 115 -1.77 11.60 -19.46
C PRO A 115 -0.30 11.19 -19.35
N LEU A 116 0.44 11.69 -18.34
CA LEU A 116 1.86 11.33 -18.14
C LEU A 116 2.02 9.85 -17.77
N PHE A 117 0.97 9.27 -17.19
CA PHE A 117 0.91 7.86 -16.80
C PHE A 117 0.03 7.02 -17.74
N GLY A 118 -0.50 7.60 -18.81
CA GLY A 118 -1.33 6.90 -19.79
C GLY A 118 -2.63 6.35 -19.22
N ILE A 119 -3.22 7.04 -18.25
CA ILE A 119 -4.54 6.77 -17.65
C ILE A 119 -5.47 7.96 -17.90
N ALA A 120 -6.78 7.77 -17.70
CA ALA A 120 -7.75 8.87 -17.81
C ALA A 120 -7.72 9.77 -16.56
N PRO A 121 -8.09 11.07 -16.68
CA PRO A 121 -8.15 11.97 -15.53
C PRO A 121 -9.07 11.47 -14.42
N GLU A 122 -10.22 10.91 -14.75
CA GLU A 122 -11.15 10.29 -13.81
C GLU A 122 -10.54 9.10 -13.07
N ASP A 123 -9.74 8.28 -13.76
CA ASP A 123 -9.01 7.16 -13.15
C ASP A 123 -7.97 7.64 -12.12
N LEU A 124 -7.34 8.81 -12.35
CA LEU A 124 -6.39 9.39 -11.40
C LEU A 124 -7.11 9.86 -10.12
N LEU A 125 -8.32 10.42 -10.24
CA LEU A 125 -9.09 10.87 -9.09
C LEU A 125 -9.61 9.72 -8.19
N GLU A 126 -9.74 8.52 -8.78
CA GLU A 126 -10.10 7.29 -8.06
C GLU A 126 -8.90 6.37 -7.80
N PHE A 127 -7.68 6.85 -8.09
CA PHE A 127 -6.48 6.03 -8.01
C PHE A 127 -6.09 5.77 -6.56
N PRO A 128 -6.07 4.50 -6.07
CA PRO A 128 -5.81 4.22 -4.66
C PRO A 128 -4.42 4.61 -4.18
N HIS A 129 -3.51 4.89 -5.11
CA HIS A 129 -2.12 5.23 -4.85
C HIS A 129 -1.77 6.69 -5.10
N ALA A 130 -2.80 7.57 -5.21
CA ALA A 130 -2.64 9.02 -5.27
C ALA A 130 -3.77 9.70 -4.49
N LEU A 131 -3.44 10.79 -3.81
CA LEU A 131 -4.38 11.61 -3.06
C LEU A 131 -4.29 13.03 -3.61
N VAL A 132 -5.35 13.49 -4.29
CA VAL A 132 -5.38 14.80 -4.98
C VAL A 132 -6.68 15.52 -4.64
N GLY A 133 -6.57 16.76 -4.19
CA GLY A 133 -7.74 17.60 -3.90
C GLY A 133 -7.56 18.48 -2.68
N SER A 134 -8.64 19.12 -2.23
CA SER A 134 -8.68 19.82 -0.95
C SER A 134 -8.48 18.84 0.21
N VAL A 135 -8.17 19.35 1.38
CA VAL A 135 -8.05 18.53 2.61
C VAL A 135 -9.30 17.65 2.81
N GLU A 136 -10.49 18.19 2.53
CA GLU A 136 -11.76 17.48 2.68
C GLU A 136 -11.89 16.36 1.66
N GLN A 137 -11.63 16.64 0.38
CA GLN A 137 -11.67 15.63 -0.69
C GLN A 137 -10.65 14.51 -0.49
N ILE A 138 -9.46 14.84 0.05
CA ILE A 138 -8.46 13.82 0.39
C ILE A 138 -8.95 12.94 1.56
N CYS A 139 -9.57 13.52 2.59
CA CYS A 139 -10.18 12.73 3.66
C CYS A 139 -11.25 11.77 3.11
N GLU A 140 -12.15 12.26 2.26
CA GLU A 140 -13.18 11.43 1.59
C GLU A 140 -12.55 10.31 0.76
N SER A 141 -11.46 10.59 0.04
CA SER A 141 -10.75 9.57 -0.74
C SER A 141 -10.12 8.49 0.14
N ILE A 142 -9.56 8.86 1.30
CA ILE A 142 -9.00 7.92 2.26
C ILE A 142 -10.10 7.06 2.89
N GLU A 143 -11.24 7.66 3.25
CA GLU A 143 -12.39 6.94 3.78
C GLU A 143 -12.97 5.97 2.74
N ALA A 144 -13.11 6.39 1.47
CA ALA A 144 -13.53 5.53 0.37
C ALA A 144 -12.55 4.37 0.13
N ASN A 145 -11.24 4.61 0.22
CA ASN A 145 -10.23 3.55 0.14
C ASN A 145 -10.31 2.58 1.32
N ARG A 146 -10.65 3.06 2.52
CA ARG A 146 -10.89 2.21 3.69
C ARG A 146 -12.10 1.32 3.48
N GLU A 147 -13.22 1.88 3.00
CA GLU A 147 -14.44 1.11 2.74
C GLU A 147 -14.26 0.08 1.61
N ARG A 148 -13.58 0.46 0.52
CA ARG A 148 -13.44 -0.38 -0.66
C ARG A 148 -12.35 -1.43 -0.54
N PHE A 149 -11.19 -1.07 0.02
CA PHE A 149 -9.99 -1.90 0.03
C PHE A 149 -9.57 -2.37 1.42
N ASP A 150 -10.37 -2.08 2.46
CA ASP A 150 -10.02 -2.33 3.87
C ASP A 150 -8.71 -1.61 4.29
N ALA A 151 -8.32 -0.53 3.56
CA ALA A 151 -7.05 0.14 3.75
C ALA A 151 -7.06 1.05 4.99
N SER A 152 -6.39 0.62 6.06
CA SER A 152 -6.28 1.37 7.31
C SER A 152 -4.91 2.02 7.51
N TYR A 153 -3.90 1.58 6.76
CA TYR A 153 -2.53 2.09 6.85
C TYR A 153 -2.14 2.83 5.56
N ILE A 154 -2.15 4.15 5.60
CA ILE A 154 -1.80 5.01 4.47
C ILE A 154 -0.36 5.50 4.62
N VAL A 155 0.48 5.22 3.63
CA VAL A 155 1.86 5.72 3.55
C VAL A 155 1.95 6.78 2.46
N MET A 156 2.62 7.88 2.75
CA MET A 156 2.86 8.98 1.82
C MET A 156 4.34 9.32 1.71
N GLN A 157 4.71 10.01 0.65
CA GLN A 157 6.07 10.48 0.45
C GLN A 157 6.40 11.62 1.44
N ARG A 158 7.68 11.74 1.79
CA ARG A 158 8.17 12.71 2.77
C ARG A 158 7.85 14.17 2.42
N ASP A 159 7.89 14.52 1.16
CA ASP A 159 7.65 15.87 0.65
C ASP A 159 6.20 16.35 0.83
N ALA A 160 5.25 15.40 0.95
CA ALA A 160 3.84 15.70 1.22
C ALA A 160 3.53 15.90 2.71
N MET A 161 4.46 15.61 3.62
CA MET A 161 4.19 15.50 5.06
C MET A 161 3.56 16.76 5.67
N GLU A 162 4.06 17.95 5.33
CA GLU A 162 3.53 19.20 5.87
C GLU A 162 2.15 19.54 5.28
N ALA A 163 1.97 19.37 3.97
CA ALA A 163 0.70 19.63 3.30
C ALA A 163 -0.41 18.67 3.78
N MET A 164 -0.06 17.44 4.12
CA MET A 164 -0.99 16.41 4.58
C MET A 164 -1.27 16.45 6.10
N ALA A 165 -0.56 17.28 6.86
CA ALA A 165 -0.77 17.38 8.32
C ALA A 165 -2.22 17.66 8.72
N PRO A 166 -3.01 18.53 8.03
CA PRO A 166 -4.42 18.74 8.34
C PRO A 166 -5.29 17.50 8.09
N VAL A 167 -4.96 16.67 7.09
CA VAL A 167 -5.64 15.41 6.81
C VAL A 167 -5.38 14.41 7.94
N VAL A 168 -4.12 14.27 8.34
CA VAL A 168 -3.73 13.42 9.47
C VAL A 168 -4.46 13.82 10.74
N ALA A 169 -4.51 15.13 11.05
CA ALA A 169 -5.21 15.65 12.24
C ALA A 169 -6.72 15.32 12.25
N ARG A 170 -7.36 15.22 11.07
CA ARG A 170 -8.80 14.88 10.95
C ARG A 170 -9.06 13.38 11.10
N LEU A 171 -8.18 12.54 10.56
CA LEU A 171 -8.40 11.09 10.46
C LEU A 171 -7.68 10.26 11.53
N THR A 172 -6.83 10.88 12.37
CA THR A 172 -6.15 10.15 13.44
C THR A 172 -7.13 9.71 14.51
N GLY A 173 -7.23 8.40 14.71
CA GLY A 173 -8.07 7.79 15.75
C GLY A 173 -9.53 7.61 15.37
N THR A 174 -9.86 7.71 14.07
CA THR A 174 -11.21 7.44 13.53
C THR A 174 -11.32 6.04 12.96
#